data_8fac5e5ca56229da21764de45ca0f8a1
#
_entry.id   8fac5e5ca56229da21764de45ca0f8a1
#
_cell.length_a   1.000
_cell.length_b   1.000
_cell.length_c   1.000
_cell.angle_alpha   90.00
_cell.angle_beta   90.00
_cell.angle_gamma   90.00
#
_symmetry.space_group_name_H-M   'P 1'
#
loop_
_entity.id
_entity.type
_entity.pdbx_description
1 polymer ?
#
loop_
_entity_poly.entity_id
_entity_poly.type
_entity_poly.pdbx_seq_one_letter_code
_entity_poly.pdbx_strand_id
1 'polypeptide(L)'
;MTEVITGPLWAARNWSADGGAGSIHDDETAAELGFRGGTVAGDVHMNQFPPVLLKIFGNAWFERGNLSLSFKNATIDLERVQVFAWPRKPGEDSVRVWMEREDGLLVATGTASVGDHSVSELRSKDYRPCDPNDLHILHRLQPGMSLGTYEVTTDPTKQFHRFDTHVISDPLAWYRQASPWGEPVAAPCTVIEYLWAYPMQGLTPYIGDSVGLFGAIEIGFDHGPFLLNQAYRLESKVLCVGQSPQTEYVWYETQAFNRDNKRVVSMLMQSRVMKASSTEYANTL
;
A
#
# COMPACT_ATOMS: atom_id res chain seq x y z
N MET A 1 19.62 -18.78 -19.34
CA MET A 1 18.61 -17.72 -19.16
C MET A 1 18.11 -17.83 -17.73
N THR A 2 18.12 -16.76 -16.97
CA THR A 2 17.64 -16.77 -15.58
C THR A 2 16.12 -16.80 -15.62
N GLU A 3 15.52 -17.85 -15.08
CA GLU A 3 14.07 -18.06 -15.13
C GLU A 3 13.35 -17.13 -14.13
N VAL A 4 12.29 -16.47 -14.59
CA VAL A 4 11.45 -15.59 -13.76
C VAL A 4 10.71 -16.44 -12.73
N ILE A 5 10.71 -15.99 -11.48
CA ILE A 5 9.92 -16.61 -10.41
C ILE A 5 8.49 -16.12 -10.53
N THR A 6 7.55 -17.06 -10.63
CA THR A 6 6.13 -16.77 -10.85
C THR A 6 5.31 -17.19 -9.63
N GLY A 7 4.42 -16.31 -9.21
CA GLY A 7 3.41 -16.57 -8.19
C GLY A 7 2.17 -17.28 -8.74
N PRO A 8 1.23 -17.65 -7.87
CA PRO A 8 -0.08 -18.14 -8.29
C PRO A 8 -0.85 -17.07 -9.07
N LEU A 9 -1.77 -17.53 -9.91
CA LEU A 9 -2.75 -16.67 -10.57
C LEU A 9 -3.96 -16.48 -9.63
N TRP A 10 -4.28 -15.22 -9.32
CA TRP A 10 -5.32 -14.84 -8.37
C TRP A 10 -6.45 -14.06 -9.04
N ALA A 11 -7.67 -14.24 -8.55
CA ALA A 11 -8.79 -13.34 -8.84
C ALA A 11 -8.91 -12.35 -7.65
N ALA A 12 -8.42 -11.13 -7.85
CA ALA A 12 -8.47 -10.11 -6.81
C ALA A 12 -9.91 -9.64 -6.56
N ARG A 13 -10.25 -9.34 -5.28
CA ARG A 13 -11.59 -8.92 -4.87
C ARG A 13 -11.62 -7.43 -4.57
N ASN A 14 -12.65 -6.75 -5.07
CA ASN A 14 -12.92 -5.37 -4.69
C ASN A 14 -13.60 -5.34 -3.30
N TRP A 15 -12.79 -5.45 -2.25
CA TRP A 15 -13.23 -5.44 -0.86
C TRP A 15 -13.94 -4.15 -0.44
N SER A 16 -13.58 -3.04 -1.07
CA SER A 16 -14.07 -1.71 -0.69
C SER A 16 -15.38 -1.33 -1.38
N ALA A 17 -15.94 -2.18 -2.26
CA ALA A 17 -17.17 -1.87 -3.01
C ALA A 17 -18.36 -1.58 -2.09
N ASP A 18 -18.57 -2.38 -1.04
CA ASP A 18 -19.74 -2.27 -0.15
C ASP A 18 -19.77 -1.00 0.72
N GLY A 19 -18.61 -0.37 0.94
CA GLY A 19 -18.47 0.87 1.72
C GLY A 19 -17.92 2.04 0.91
N GLY A 20 -17.80 1.87 -0.39
CA GLY A 20 -17.05 2.75 -1.27
C GLY A 20 -17.86 3.81 -2.00
N ALA A 21 -19.13 4.05 -1.66
CA ALA A 21 -19.92 5.11 -2.28
C ALA A 21 -19.17 6.44 -2.28
N GLY A 22 -19.03 7.07 -3.44
CA GLY A 22 -18.21 8.27 -3.62
C GLY A 22 -16.69 8.01 -3.69
N SER A 23 -16.25 6.77 -3.94
CA SER A 23 -14.84 6.41 -4.15
C SER A 23 -14.64 5.67 -5.47
N ILE A 24 -13.37 5.50 -5.89
CA ILE A 24 -13.06 4.70 -7.09
C ILE A 24 -13.38 3.20 -6.94
N HIS A 25 -13.79 2.76 -5.76
CA HIS A 25 -14.19 1.37 -5.51
C HIS A 25 -15.67 1.12 -5.82
N ASP A 26 -16.47 2.17 -5.92
CA ASP A 26 -17.84 2.17 -6.38
C ASP A 26 -17.91 2.28 -7.91
N ASP A 27 -18.77 1.48 -8.55
CA ASP A 27 -18.86 1.40 -10.02
C ASP A 27 -19.29 2.73 -10.66
N GLU A 28 -20.26 3.44 -10.05
CA GLU A 28 -20.78 4.69 -10.57
C GLU A 28 -19.70 5.79 -10.55
N THR A 29 -19.11 6.01 -9.36
CA THR A 29 -18.02 6.98 -9.16
C THR A 29 -16.80 6.65 -10.04
N ALA A 30 -16.43 5.37 -10.13
CA ALA A 30 -15.31 4.92 -10.95
C ALA A 30 -15.56 5.23 -12.44
N ALA A 31 -16.77 4.98 -12.95
CA ALA A 31 -17.13 5.27 -14.34
C ALA A 31 -17.09 6.77 -14.65
N GLU A 32 -17.59 7.63 -13.74
CA GLU A 32 -17.54 9.09 -13.87
C GLU A 32 -16.09 9.62 -13.97
N LEU A 33 -15.16 8.95 -13.28
CA LEU A 33 -13.74 9.30 -13.28
C LEU A 33 -12.92 8.61 -14.39
N GLY A 34 -13.59 7.88 -15.30
CA GLY A 34 -12.99 7.26 -16.47
C GLY A 34 -12.35 5.88 -16.21
N PHE A 35 -12.65 5.23 -15.09
CA PHE A 35 -12.29 3.84 -14.83
C PHE A 35 -13.31 2.89 -15.47
N ARG A 36 -12.92 1.62 -15.65
CA ARG A 36 -13.77 0.58 -16.27
C ARG A 36 -14.86 0.02 -15.34
N GLY A 37 -14.79 0.32 -14.06
CA GLY A 37 -15.65 -0.12 -12.98
C GLY A 37 -14.95 0.09 -11.65
N GLY A 38 -15.61 -0.28 -10.55
CA GLY A 38 -15.08 -0.19 -9.19
C GLY A 38 -13.74 -0.90 -9.05
N THR A 39 -12.72 -0.18 -8.67
CA THR A 39 -11.34 -0.66 -8.71
C THR A 39 -10.98 -1.48 -7.49
N VAL A 40 -10.16 -2.53 -7.67
CA VAL A 40 -9.52 -3.25 -6.56
C VAL A 40 -8.45 -2.37 -5.94
N ALA A 41 -8.48 -2.22 -4.62
CA ALA A 41 -7.52 -1.39 -3.89
C ALA A 41 -6.09 -1.95 -3.96
N GLY A 42 -5.10 -1.06 -4.01
CA GLY A 42 -3.69 -1.43 -4.16
C GLY A 42 -3.15 -2.27 -3.01
N ASP A 43 -3.65 -2.08 -1.78
CA ASP A 43 -3.29 -2.89 -0.62
C ASP A 43 -3.72 -4.36 -0.76
N VAL A 44 -4.88 -4.62 -1.39
CA VAL A 44 -5.34 -5.98 -1.72
C VAL A 44 -4.35 -6.67 -2.67
N HIS A 45 -3.84 -5.95 -3.68
CA HIS A 45 -2.83 -6.49 -4.57
C HIS A 45 -1.53 -6.84 -3.86
N MET A 46 -1.14 -6.08 -2.83
CA MET A 46 0.08 -6.37 -2.08
C MET A 46 0.04 -7.73 -1.36
N ASN A 47 -1.14 -8.27 -1.03
CA ASN A 47 -1.28 -9.61 -0.44
C ASN A 47 -0.82 -10.75 -1.35
N GLN A 48 -0.65 -10.47 -2.64
CA GLN A 48 -0.32 -11.52 -3.62
C GLN A 48 1.19 -11.69 -3.81
N PHE A 49 2.01 -10.81 -3.23
CA PHE A 49 3.48 -10.87 -3.31
C PHE A 49 4.13 -11.85 -2.33
N PRO A 50 3.66 -12.02 -1.06
CA PRO A 50 4.32 -12.87 -0.08
C PRO A 50 4.67 -14.28 -0.55
N PRO A 51 3.82 -15.02 -1.31
CA PRO A 51 4.20 -16.35 -1.79
C PRO A 51 5.48 -16.36 -2.64
N VAL A 52 5.72 -15.31 -3.42
CA VAL A 52 6.93 -15.14 -4.22
C VAL A 52 8.10 -14.68 -3.35
N LEU A 53 7.86 -13.74 -2.44
CA LEU A 53 8.90 -13.18 -1.57
C LEU A 53 9.44 -14.20 -0.58
N LEU A 54 8.58 -15.09 -0.05
CA LEU A 54 9.00 -16.20 0.81
C LEU A 54 9.85 -17.23 0.06
N LYS A 55 9.60 -17.47 -1.23
CA LYS A 55 10.47 -18.32 -2.07
C LYS A 55 11.86 -17.72 -2.24
N ILE A 56 11.97 -16.38 -2.29
CA ILE A 56 13.24 -15.66 -2.56
C ILE A 56 14.02 -15.40 -1.28
N PHE A 57 13.35 -14.97 -0.20
CA PHE A 57 13.99 -14.45 1.01
C PHE A 57 13.72 -15.29 2.26
N GLY A 58 12.81 -16.29 2.18
CA GLY A 58 12.38 -17.04 3.34
C GLY A 58 11.72 -16.15 4.40
N ASN A 59 11.78 -16.59 5.66
CA ASN A 59 11.19 -15.86 6.79
C ASN A 59 11.81 -14.48 7.03
N ALA A 60 13.04 -14.28 6.57
CA ALA A 60 13.71 -12.97 6.69
C ALA A 60 12.91 -11.82 6.06
N TRP A 61 12.01 -12.13 5.11
CA TRP A 61 11.12 -11.09 4.56
C TRP A 61 10.18 -10.52 5.61
N PHE A 62 9.62 -11.33 6.51
CA PHE A 62 8.77 -10.83 7.61
C PHE A 62 9.55 -10.11 8.71
N GLU A 63 10.86 -10.39 8.85
CA GLU A 63 11.69 -9.84 9.91
C GLU A 63 12.27 -8.47 9.56
N ARG A 64 12.70 -8.31 8.30
CA ARG A 64 13.42 -7.13 7.81
C ARG A 64 13.27 -6.93 6.30
N GLY A 65 12.16 -7.40 5.75
CA GLY A 65 11.86 -7.28 4.34
C GLY A 65 11.21 -5.95 3.97
N ASN A 66 11.28 -5.65 2.70
CA ASN A 66 10.64 -4.48 2.11
C ASN A 66 9.89 -4.91 0.84
N LEU A 67 8.73 -4.32 0.59
CA LEU A 67 7.99 -4.41 -0.66
C LEU A 67 7.54 -3.01 -1.06
N SER A 68 8.06 -2.53 -2.17
CA SER A 68 7.90 -1.17 -2.70
C SER A 68 7.27 -1.24 -4.08
N LEU A 69 6.04 -0.73 -4.24
CA LEU A 69 5.26 -0.83 -5.47
C LEU A 69 4.69 0.52 -5.94
N SER A 70 4.77 0.75 -7.25
CA SER A 70 4.03 1.78 -7.98
C SER A 70 2.90 1.12 -8.77
N PHE A 71 1.66 1.60 -8.61
CA PHE A 71 0.50 1.10 -9.35
C PHE A 71 0.40 1.80 -10.71
N LYS A 72 0.11 1.03 -11.77
CA LYS A 72 0.12 1.51 -13.16
C LYS A 72 -1.26 1.48 -13.79
N ASN A 73 -1.96 0.36 -13.65
CA ASN A 73 -3.29 0.18 -14.20
C ASN A 73 -4.21 -0.43 -13.14
N ALA A 74 -5.41 0.14 -13.01
CA ALA A 74 -6.42 -0.38 -12.12
C ALA A 74 -7.02 -1.69 -12.65
N THR A 75 -7.36 -2.58 -11.73
CA THR A 75 -8.13 -3.79 -11.97
C THR A 75 -9.53 -3.64 -11.38
N ILE A 76 -10.48 -4.39 -11.88
CA ILE A 76 -11.84 -4.51 -11.33
C ILE A 76 -12.02 -5.83 -10.60
N ASP A 77 -13.15 -6.02 -9.91
CA ASP A 77 -13.43 -7.24 -9.14
C ASP A 77 -13.29 -8.49 -10.03
N LEU A 78 -12.67 -9.53 -9.47
CA LEU A 78 -12.41 -10.83 -10.09
C LEU A 78 -11.47 -10.83 -11.31
N GLU A 79 -10.89 -9.71 -11.70
CA GLU A 79 -9.82 -9.74 -12.71
C GLU A 79 -8.63 -10.54 -12.20
N ARG A 80 -8.16 -11.47 -13.05
CA ARG A 80 -7.06 -12.36 -12.70
C ARG A 80 -5.72 -11.68 -12.88
N VAL A 81 -4.89 -11.73 -11.84
CA VAL A 81 -3.56 -11.12 -11.79
C VAL A 81 -2.53 -12.12 -11.31
N GLN A 82 -1.27 -11.91 -11.69
CA GLN A 82 -0.16 -12.78 -11.34
C GLN A 82 1.05 -11.94 -10.97
N VAL A 83 1.78 -12.39 -9.93
CA VAL A 83 3.02 -11.76 -9.46
C VAL A 83 4.22 -12.45 -10.08
N PHE A 84 5.20 -11.64 -10.45
CA PHE A 84 6.47 -12.07 -11.00
C PHE A 84 7.64 -11.42 -10.26
N ALA A 85 8.78 -12.09 -10.22
CA ALA A 85 10.01 -11.54 -9.70
C ALA A 85 11.22 -12.04 -10.50
N TRP A 86 12.23 -11.20 -10.65
CA TRP A 86 13.54 -11.70 -11.03
C TRP A 86 14.17 -12.48 -9.88
N PRO A 87 14.86 -13.59 -10.13
CA PRO A 87 15.55 -14.31 -9.09
C PRO A 87 16.69 -13.46 -8.51
N ARG A 88 16.90 -13.63 -7.21
CA ARG A 88 17.98 -12.98 -6.48
C ARG A 88 19.35 -13.44 -7.00
N LYS A 89 20.22 -12.51 -7.33
CA LYS A 89 21.61 -12.83 -7.66
C LYS A 89 22.47 -12.87 -6.38
N PRO A 90 23.58 -13.64 -6.39
CA PRO A 90 24.50 -13.65 -5.27
C PRO A 90 24.98 -12.23 -4.94
N GLY A 91 24.88 -11.84 -3.65
CA GLY A 91 25.30 -10.53 -3.17
C GLY A 91 24.29 -9.39 -3.39
N GLU A 92 23.14 -9.63 -4.05
CA GLU A 92 22.06 -8.64 -4.17
C GLU A 92 21.00 -8.89 -3.09
N ASP A 93 20.64 -7.87 -2.31
CA ASP A 93 19.59 -7.92 -1.28
C ASP A 93 18.24 -7.41 -1.79
N SER A 94 18.17 -6.96 -3.03
CA SER A 94 16.98 -6.45 -3.70
C SER A 94 16.70 -7.20 -4.99
N VAL A 95 15.43 -7.40 -5.30
CA VAL A 95 14.96 -7.96 -6.57
C VAL A 95 13.87 -7.07 -7.16
N ARG A 96 13.77 -7.06 -8.49
CA ARG A 96 12.65 -6.44 -9.17
C ARG A 96 11.44 -7.34 -9.13
N VAL A 97 10.28 -6.77 -8.82
CA VAL A 97 8.98 -7.45 -8.76
C VAL A 97 7.94 -6.69 -9.58
N TRP A 98 6.96 -7.42 -10.11
CA TRP A 98 5.83 -6.79 -10.81
C TRP A 98 4.60 -7.70 -10.76
N MET A 99 3.46 -7.13 -11.10
CA MET A 99 2.18 -7.82 -11.25
C MET A 99 1.59 -7.49 -12.60
N GLU A 100 1.13 -8.52 -13.28
CA GLU A 100 0.40 -8.39 -14.54
C GLU A 100 -1.00 -8.99 -14.41
N ARG A 101 -1.93 -8.43 -15.14
CA ARG A 101 -3.22 -9.03 -15.42
C ARG A 101 -3.03 -10.21 -16.40
N GLU A 102 -3.97 -11.15 -16.45
CA GLU A 102 -3.86 -12.36 -17.28
C GLU A 102 -3.63 -12.07 -18.78
N ASP A 103 -4.04 -10.90 -19.28
CA ASP A 103 -3.78 -10.46 -20.65
C ASP A 103 -2.43 -9.74 -20.85
N GLY A 104 -1.57 -9.73 -19.82
CA GLY A 104 -0.25 -9.12 -19.86
C GLY A 104 -0.22 -7.62 -19.54
N LEU A 105 -1.35 -7.00 -19.18
CA LEU A 105 -1.36 -5.61 -18.77
C LEU A 105 -0.66 -5.44 -17.42
N LEU A 106 0.35 -4.55 -17.37
CA LEU A 106 1.09 -4.26 -16.14
C LEU A 106 0.18 -3.57 -15.10
N VAL A 107 -0.02 -4.20 -13.94
CA VAL A 107 -0.83 -3.65 -12.83
C VAL A 107 0.04 -2.88 -11.84
N ALA A 108 1.15 -3.45 -11.41
CA ALA A 108 2.08 -2.84 -10.48
C ALA A 108 3.52 -3.25 -10.77
N THR A 109 4.47 -2.40 -10.41
CA THR A 109 5.91 -2.69 -10.55
C THR A 109 6.70 -2.04 -9.43
N GLY A 110 7.86 -2.63 -9.09
CA GLY A 110 8.71 -2.11 -8.05
C GLY A 110 9.83 -3.05 -7.64
N THR A 111 10.22 -2.97 -6.38
CA THR A 111 11.29 -3.76 -5.78
C THR A 111 10.85 -4.45 -4.50
N ALA A 112 11.48 -5.57 -4.19
CA ALA A 112 11.42 -6.20 -2.89
C ALA A 112 12.85 -6.49 -2.41
N SER A 113 13.10 -6.35 -1.10
CA SER A 113 14.43 -6.52 -0.52
C SER A 113 14.37 -7.08 0.89
N VAL A 114 15.55 -7.40 1.45
CA VAL A 114 15.75 -7.67 2.88
C VAL A 114 16.94 -6.84 3.36
N GLY A 115 16.85 -6.28 4.58
CA GLY A 115 17.92 -5.49 5.18
C GLY A 115 17.76 -3.99 4.96
N ASP A 116 18.62 -3.35 4.20
CA ASP A 116 18.57 -1.89 3.97
C ASP A 116 17.41 -1.51 3.05
N HIS A 117 16.43 -0.78 3.58
CA HIS A 117 15.27 -0.31 2.82
C HIS A 117 15.57 0.90 1.93
N SER A 118 16.70 1.58 2.11
CA SER A 118 17.08 2.76 1.29
C SER A 118 17.27 2.42 -0.19
N VAL A 119 17.54 1.14 -0.48
CA VAL A 119 17.70 0.63 -1.86
C VAL A 119 16.39 0.42 -2.61
N SER A 120 15.25 0.60 -1.97
CA SER A 120 13.94 0.42 -2.60
C SER A 120 13.68 1.45 -3.69
N GLU A 121 12.84 1.09 -4.67
CA GLU A 121 12.50 2.01 -5.78
C GLU A 121 11.85 3.31 -5.27
N LEU A 122 10.98 3.24 -4.25
CA LEU A 122 10.28 4.42 -3.76
C LEU A 122 11.14 5.30 -2.85
N ARG A 123 12.03 4.74 -2.03
CA ARG A 123 12.91 5.52 -1.15
C ARG A 123 14.06 6.17 -1.90
N SER A 124 14.53 5.54 -2.98
CA SER A 124 15.54 6.11 -3.86
C SER A 124 14.99 7.16 -4.83
N LYS A 125 13.68 7.36 -4.84
CA LYS A 125 13.02 8.30 -5.75
C LYS A 125 13.27 9.74 -5.34
N ASP A 126 13.64 10.56 -6.30
CA ASP A 126 13.66 12.00 -6.12
C ASP A 126 12.21 12.54 -6.11
N TYR A 127 11.77 12.99 -4.94
CA TYR A 127 10.45 13.60 -4.80
C TYR A 127 10.45 14.95 -5.51
N ARG A 128 9.44 15.18 -6.34
CA ARG A 128 9.25 16.44 -7.04
C ARG A 128 8.21 17.28 -6.30
N PRO A 129 8.63 18.14 -5.35
CA PRO A 129 7.72 19.08 -4.71
C PRO A 129 7.29 20.13 -5.74
N CYS A 130 6.10 20.67 -5.58
CA CYS A 130 5.68 21.89 -6.26
C CYS A 130 5.51 23.01 -5.23
N ASP A 131 5.40 24.24 -5.71
CA ASP A 131 5.01 25.34 -4.83
C ASP A 131 3.60 25.04 -4.29
N PRO A 132 3.37 25.10 -2.97
CA PRO A 132 2.03 24.90 -2.39
C PRO A 132 0.99 25.87 -2.97
N ASN A 133 1.39 27.05 -3.45
CA ASN A 133 0.50 28.02 -4.10
C ASN A 133 -0.02 27.54 -5.46
N ASP A 134 0.60 26.53 -6.07
CA ASP A 134 0.14 25.90 -7.30
C ASP A 134 -0.89 24.78 -7.06
N LEU A 135 -1.17 24.45 -5.79
CA LEU A 135 -2.12 23.44 -5.36
C LEU A 135 -3.43 24.09 -4.95
N HIS A 136 -4.56 23.43 -5.25
CA HIS A 136 -5.89 23.89 -4.85
C HIS A 136 -6.45 23.03 -3.69
N ILE A 137 -6.22 21.71 -3.73
CA ILE A 137 -6.71 20.77 -2.70
C ILE A 137 -5.72 20.72 -1.53
N LEU A 138 -4.46 20.37 -1.80
CA LEU A 138 -3.46 20.07 -0.79
C LEU A 138 -2.57 21.28 -0.41
N HIS A 139 -2.97 22.50 -0.78
CA HIS A 139 -2.20 23.74 -0.60
C HIS A 139 -1.80 24.04 0.86
N ARG A 140 -2.53 23.51 1.84
CA ARG A 140 -2.24 23.68 3.26
C ARG A 140 -1.28 22.63 3.86
N LEU A 141 -0.94 21.57 3.09
CA LEU A 141 0.01 20.56 3.55
C LEU A 141 1.45 21.00 3.24
N GLN A 142 2.34 20.72 4.17
CA GLN A 142 3.77 21.05 4.03
C GLN A 142 4.64 19.86 4.46
N PRO A 143 5.81 19.66 3.85
CA PRO A 143 6.78 18.67 4.29
C PRO A 143 7.15 18.86 5.77
N GLY A 144 7.26 17.74 6.49
CA GLY A 144 7.52 17.72 7.95
C GLY A 144 6.28 17.83 8.83
N MET A 145 5.12 18.16 8.27
CA MET A 145 3.87 18.26 9.01
C MET A 145 3.46 16.93 9.59
N SER A 146 3.13 16.86 10.89
CA SER A 146 2.62 15.66 11.54
C SER A 146 1.19 15.37 11.10
N LEU A 147 0.91 14.11 10.79
CA LEU A 147 -0.45 13.60 10.55
C LEU A 147 -1.02 12.89 11.77
N GLY A 148 -0.37 13.00 12.91
CA GLY A 148 -0.80 12.49 14.21
C GLY A 148 0.09 11.39 14.76
N THR A 149 -0.17 11.11 16.05
CA THR A 149 0.37 9.97 16.80
C THR A 149 -0.81 9.21 17.38
N TYR A 150 -0.82 7.90 17.25
CA TYR A 150 -1.96 7.05 17.60
C TYR A 150 -1.49 5.82 18.36
N GLU A 151 -2.18 5.49 19.46
CA GLU A 151 -2.03 4.20 20.14
C GLU A 151 -3.07 3.24 19.59
N VAL A 152 -2.62 2.08 19.10
CA VAL A 152 -3.49 1.07 18.48
C VAL A 152 -3.21 -0.31 19.05
N THR A 153 -4.24 -1.14 19.09
CA THR A 153 -4.08 -2.58 19.30
C THR A 153 -4.60 -3.29 18.06
N THR A 154 -3.76 -4.13 17.49
CA THR A 154 -4.10 -4.87 16.27
C THR A 154 -5.11 -5.97 16.57
N ASP A 155 -6.24 -5.95 15.87
CA ASP A 155 -7.34 -6.92 16.00
C ASP A 155 -7.33 -7.88 14.81
N PRO A 156 -7.38 -9.21 15.02
CA PRO A 156 -7.40 -10.21 13.95
C PRO A 156 -8.74 -10.28 13.19
N THR A 157 -9.83 -9.76 13.74
CA THR A 157 -11.21 -9.96 13.22
C THR A 157 -11.34 -9.59 11.75
N LYS A 158 -10.87 -8.39 11.37
CA LYS A 158 -10.95 -7.95 9.99
C LYS A 158 -10.08 -8.78 9.04
N GLN A 159 -8.88 -9.19 9.48
CA GLN A 159 -8.02 -10.05 8.67
C GLN A 159 -8.68 -11.41 8.45
N PHE A 160 -9.25 -12.01 9.49
CA PHE A 160 -9.95 -13.30 9.38
C PHE A 160 -11.16 -13.20 8.45
N HIS A 161 -11.94 -12.13 8.54
CA HIS A 161 -13.05 -11.88 7.63
C HIS A 161 -12.58 -11.74 6.15
N ARG A 162 -11.44 -11.10 5.91
CA ARG A 162 -10.85 -11.00 4.56
C ARG A 162 -10.44 -12.36 3.99
N PHE A 163 -10.05 -13.31 4.83
CA PHE A 163 -9.86 -14.70 4.41
C PHE A 163 -11.18 -15.39 4.07
N ASP A 164 -12.20 -15.21 4.91
CA ASP A 164 -13.50 -15.85 4.72
C ASP A 164 -14.22 -15.33 3.47
N THR A 165 -13.93 -14.11 3.06
CA THR A 165 -14.44 -13.45 1.85
C THR A 165 -13.48 -13.52 0.65
N HIS A 166 -12.41 -14.27 0.76
CA HIS A 166 -11.41 -14.48 -0.29
C HIS A 166 -10.67 -13.21 -0.78
N VAL A 167 -10.62 -12.17 0.03
CA VAL A 167 -9.79 -10.97 -0.24
C VAL A 167 -8.32 -11.29 -0.03
N ILE A 168 -7.99 -12.06 1.02
CA ILE A 168 -6.67 -12.65 1.22
C ILE A 168 -6.76 -14.12 0.80
N SER A 169 -6.07 -14.50 -0.25
CA SER A 169 -6.06 -15.85 -0.80
C SER A 169 -4.73 -16.59 -0.60
N ASP A 170 -3.71 -15.92 -0.08
CA ASP A 170 -2.45 -16.56 0.31
C ASP A 170 -2.69 -17.60 1.42
N PRO A 171 -2.33 -18.89 1.22
CA PRO A 171 -2.62 -19.95 2.18
C PRO A 171 -1.68 -19.97 3.39
N LEU A 172 -0.86 -18.94 3.63
CA LEU A 172 0.10 -18.91 4.73
C LEU A 172 -0.62 -19.05 6.09
N ALA A 173 -0.35 -20.16 6.80
CA ALA A 173 -1.03 -20.47 8.06
C ALA A 173 -0.80 -19.39 9.14
N TRP A 174 0.34 -18.71 9.12
CA TRP A 174 0.71 -17.68 10.09
C TRP A 174 -0.20 -16.45 10.08
N TYR A 175 -0.99 -16.27 9.07
CA TYR A 175 -2.00 -15.20 9.03
C TYR A 175 -3.22 -15.46 9.92
N ARG A 176 -3.48 -16.75 10.27
CA ARG A 176 -4.61 -17.18 11.11
C ARG A 176 -4.21 -17.84 12.41
N GLN A 177 -2.98 -18.33 12.50
CA GLN A 177 -2.48 -19.14 13.59
C GLN A 177 -1.21 -18.52 14.16
N ALA A 178 -0.80 -19.02 15.33
CA ALA A 178 0.49 -18.66 15.90
C ALA A 178 1.63 -18.83 14.89
N SER A 179 2.48 -17.83 14.81
CA SER A 179 3.65 -17.78 13.94
C SER A 179 4.92 -18.13 14.72
N PRO A 180 6.08 -18.26 14.06
CA PRO A 180 7.37 -18.40 14.75
C PRO A 180 7.70 -17.26 15.72
N TRP A 181 7.01 -16.13 15.60
CA TRP A 181 7.18 -14.96 16.48
C TRP A 181 6.09 -14.84 17.55
N GLY A 182 5.25 -15.86 17.71
CA GLY A 182 4.18 -15.97 18.72
C GLY A 182 2.80 -15.76 18.09
N GLU A 183 2.33 -14.54 18.04
CA GLU A 183 1.00 -14.18 17.51
C GLU A 183 0.89 -14.32 15.98
N PRO A 184 -0.32 -14.34 15.42
CA PRO A 184 -0.49 -14.31 13.97
C PRO A 184 0.15 -13.06 13.34
N VAL A 185 0.72 -13.22 12.16
CA VAL A 185 1.31 -12.12 11.38
C VAL A 185 0.21 -11.37 10.64
N ALA A 186 0.32 -10.05 10.59
CA ALA A 186 -0.55 -9.26 9.73
C ALA A 186 -0.17 -9.46 8.25
N ALA A 187 -1.17 -9.73 7.42
CA ALA A 187 -1.02 -9.73 5.96
C ALA A 187 -0.76 -8.30 5.45
N PRO A 188 -0.13 -8.11 4.27
CA PRO A 188 0.19 -6.78 3.76
C PRO A 188 -0.96 -5.78 3.77
N CYS A 189 -2.16 -6.16 3.35
CA CYS A 189 -3.33 -5.26 3.41
C CYS A 189 -3.71 -4.86 4.84
N THR A 190 -3.50 -5.76 5.82
CA THR A 190 -3.77 -5.46 7.23
C THR A 190 -2.71 -4.51 7.79
N VAL A 191 -1.44 -4.71 7.45
CA VAL A 191 -0.37 -3.75 7.78
C VAL A 191 -0.71 -2.37 7.24
N ILE A 192 -1.06 -2.29 5.96
CA ILE A 192 -1.39 -1.02 5.29
C ILE A 192 -2.63 -0.39 5.92
N GLU A 193 -3.67 -1.16 6.23
CA GLU A 193 -4.88 -0.63 6.89
C GLU A 193 -4.53 0.12 8.18
N TYR A 194 -3.74 -0.47 9.07
CA TYR A 194 -3.34 0.21 10.31
C TYR A 194 -2.50 1.45 10.04
N LEU A 195 -1.53 1.36 9.14
CA LEU A 195 -0.60 2.46 8.86
C LEU A 195 -1.20 3.57 7.98
N TRP A 196 -2.34 3.31 7.32
CA TRP A 196 -3.06 4.26 6.48
C TRP A 196 -4.29 4.87 7.17
N ALA A 197 -5.15 4.06 7.80
CA ALA A 197 -6.46 4.52 8.27
C ALA A 197 -6.37 5.58 9.38
N TYR A 198 -5.40 5.47 10.28
CA TYR A 198 -5.20 6.44 11.35
C TYR A 198 -4.64 7.77 10.83
N PRO A 199 -3.56 7.81 10.03
CA PRO A 199 -3.08 9.04 9.40
C PRO A 199 -4.09 9.73 8.48
N MET A 200 -5.01 8.97 7.86
CA MET A 200 -6.11 9.56 7.08
C MET A 200 -7.00 10.48 7.90
N GLN A 201 -7.15 10.26 9.21
CA GLN A 201 -7.86 11.21 10.09
C GLN A 201 -7.18 12.59 10.10
N GLY A 202 -5.85 12.61 10.02
CA GLY A 202 -5.07 13.84 9.90
C GLY A 202 -5.07 14.45 8.49
N LEU A 203 -5.27 13.64 7.44
CA LEU A 203 -5.29 14.08 6.04
C LEU A 203 -6.67 14.54 5.56
N THR A 204 -7.75 13.90 6.01
CA THR A 204 -9.12 14.16 5.57
C THR A 204 -9.50 15.66 5.58
N PRO A 205 -9.12 16.48 6.59
CA PRO A 205 -9.45 17.91 6.59
C PRO A 205 -8.82 18.72 5.45
N TYR A 206 -7.80 18.16 4.77
CA TYR A 206 -7.10 18.80 3.66
C TYR A 206 -7.56 18.30 2.30
N ILE A 207 -8.08 17.06 2.24
CA ILE A 207 -8.54 16.42 1.00
C ILE A 207 -9.98 16.86 0.66
N GLY A 208 -10.80 17.16 1.67
CA GLY A 208 -12.22 17.48 1.49
C GLY A 208 -13.00 16.32 0.87
N ASP A 209 -13.94 16.64 -0.01
CA ASP A 209 -14.82 15.68 -0.69
C ASP A 209 -14.17 15.03 -1.93
N SER A 210 -12.88 15.28 -2.16
CA SER A 210 -12.21 14.80 -3.36
C SER A 210 -11.92 13.29 -3.30
N VAL A 211 -12.02 12.62 -4.43
CA VAL A 211 -11.77 11.18 -4.54
C VAL A 211 -10.28 10.88 -4.53
N GLY A 212 -9.88 10.00 -3.62
CA GLY A 212 -8.51 9.55 -3.44
C GLY A 212 -8.20 8.23 -4.12
N LEU A 213 -6.92 8.01 -4.46
CA LEU A 213 -6.39 6.74 -4.93
C LEU A 213 -4.94 6.51 -4.47
N PHE A 214 -4.52 5.25 -4.41
CA PHE A 214 -3.14 4.90 -4.12
C PHE A 214 -2.28 4.96 -5.39
N GLY A 215 -1.28 5.82 -5.40
CA GLY A 215 -0.30 5.90 -6.49
C GLY A 215 0.87 4.94 -6.29
N ALA A 216 1.35 4.83 -5.06
CA ALA A 216 2.44 3.94 -4.69
C ALA A 216 2.38 3.62 -3.19
N ILE A 217 2.79 2.40 -2.83
CA ILE A 217 2.87 1.93 -1.44
C ILE A 217 4.16 1.14 -1.26
N GLU A 218 4.81 1.41 -0.14
CA GLU A 218 5.90 0.58 0.37
C GLU A 218 5.60 0.19 1.81
N ILE A 219 5.82 -1.08 2.15
CA ILE A 219 5.90 -1.55 3.53
C ILE A 219 7.31 -2.09 3.78
N GLY A 220 7.88 -1.77 4.93
CA GLY A 220 9.21 -2.24 5.31
C GLY A 220 9.23 -2.66 6.78
N PHE A 221 9.67 -3.89 7.03
CA PHE A 221 9.83 -4.47 8.37
C PHE A 221 11.25 -4.21 8.88
N ASP A 222 11.39 -3.68 10.09
CA ASP A 222 12.70 -3.34 10.66
C ASP A 222 13.12 -4.33 11.78
N HIS A 223 12.20 -4.64 12.68
CA HIS A 223 12.47 -5.47 13.86
C HIS A 223 11.38 -6.52 14.07
N GLY A 224 11.23 -7.43 13.13
CA GLY A 224 10.25 -8.51 13.14
C GLY A 224 8.95 -8.16 12.44
N PRO A 225 8.05 -9.13 12.33
CA PRO A 225 6.77 -8.91 11.66
C PRO A 225 5.86 -7.98 12.46
N PHE A 226 4.94 -7.35 11.76
CA PHE A 226 3.80 -6.69 12.39
C PHE A 226 2.80 -7.78 12.82
N LEU A 227 2.65 -7.97 14.13
CA LEU A 227 1.84 -9.02 14.72
C LEU A 227 0.43 -8.53 15.04
N LEU A 228 -0.54 -9.42 15.00
CA LEU A 228 -1.89 -9.20 15.52
C LEU A 228 -1.90 -9.35 17.04
N ASN A 229 -2.97 -8.90 17.71
CA ASN A 229 -3.14 -8.88 19.17
C ASN A 229 -2.00 -8.14 19.92
N GLN A 230 -1.34 -7.20 19.27
CA GLN A 230 -0.26 -6.40 19.83
C GLN A 230 -0.58 -4.92 19.85
N ALA A 231 -0.04 -4.22 20.86
CA ALA A 231 -0.14 -2.77 20.94
C ALA A 231 1.05 -2.11 20.23
N TYR A 232 0.73 -1.07 19.44
CA TYR A 232 1.70 -0.26 18.72
C TYR A 232 1.37 1.23 18.86
N ARG A 233 2.40 2.06 18.83
CA ARG A 233 2.30 3.49 18.66
C ARG A 233 2.63 3.84 17.21
N LEU A 234 1.72 4.51 16.54
CA LEU A 234 1.88 4.97 15.16
C LEU A 234 2.26 6.44 15.14
N GLU A 235 3.22 6.81 14.31
CA GLU A 235 3.60 8.20 14.04
C GLU A 235 3.61 8.42 12.54
N SER A 236 2.99 9.52 12.09
CA SER A 236 2.93 9.83 10.66
C SER A 236 3.26 11.27 10.36
N LYS A 237 3.94 11.49 9.22
CA LYS A 237 4.36 12.81 8.74
C LYS A 237 4.33 12.92 7.23
N VAL A 238 4.02 14.12 6.75
CA VAL A 238 4.13 14.51 5.34
C VAL A 238 5.60 14.58 4.91
N LEU A 239 5.94 14.02 3.76
CA LEU A 239 7.27 14.10 3.18
C LEU A 239 7.33 15.07 1.99
N CYS A 240 6.29 15.07 1.15
CA CYS A 240 6.26 15.89 -0.05
C CYS A 240 4.81 16.07 -0.51
N VAL A 241 4.51 17.22 -1.08
CA VAL A 241 3.27 17.47 -1.84
C VAL A 241 3.61 17.90 -3.25
N GLY A 242 2.75 17.56 -4.20
CA GLY A 242 2.99 17.89 -5.59
C GLY A 242 1.75 17.63 -6.45
N GLN A 243 1.91 17.81 -7.76
CA GLN A 243 0.81 17.59 -8.69
C GLN A 243 1.24 16.92 -10.00
N SER A 244 0.26 16.39 -10.68
CA SER A 244 0.31 15.90 -12.07
C SER A 244 -0.84 16.53 -12.85
N PRO A 245 -0.96 16.32 -14.16
CA PRO A 245 -2.08 16.87 -14.92
C PRO A 245 -3.46 16.53 -14.34
N GLN A 246 -3.65 15.32 -13.82
CA GLN A 246 -4.96 14.81 -13.36
C GLN A 246 -5.13 14.79 -11.85
N THR A 247 -4.03 14.85 -11.06
CA THR A 247 -4.11 14.69 -9.61
C THR A 247 -3.19 15.65 -8.89
N GLU A 248 -3.55 16.04 -7.67
CA GLU A 248 -2.60 16.44 -6.64
C GLU A 248 -2.19 15.19 -5.86
N TYR A 249 -1.03 15.20 -5.19
CA TYR A 249 -0.57 14.08 -4.40
C TYR A 249 0.20 14.48 -3.17
N VAL A 250 0.11 13.65 -2.15
CA VAL A 250 0.93 13.73 -0.95
C VAL A 250 1.71 12.43 -0.76
N TRP A 251 3.01 12.57 -0.49
CA TRP A 251 3.84 11.51 0.04
C TRP A 251 3.91 11.66 1.56
N TYR A 252 3.67 10.60 2.27
CA TYR A 252 3.82 10.55 3.71
C TYR A 252 4.38 9.22 4.18
N GLU A 253 5.01 9.24 5.34
CA GLU A 253 5.53 8.06 6.01
C GLU A 253 4.79 7.85 7.31
N THR A 254 4.40 6.60 7.58
CA THR A 254 3.88 6.15 8.88
C THR A 254 4.80 5.09 9.44
N GLN A 255 5.15 5.21 10.71
CA GLN A 255 6.01 4.27 11.43
C GLN A 255 5.24 3.69 12.61
N ALA A 256 5.40 2.38 12.85
CA ALA A 256 4.83 1.70 14.00
C ALA A 256 5.94 1.25 14.95
N PHE A 257 5.77 1.62 16.22
CA PHE A 257 6.69 1.28 17.30
C PHE A 257 6.02 0.33 18.29
N ASN A 258 6.75 -0.68 18.74
CA ASN A 258 6.29 -1.57 19.79
C ASN A 258 6.44 -0.94 21.19
N ARG A 259 6.08 -1.69 22.25
CA ARG A 259 6.18 -1.24 23.65
C ARG A 259 7.61 -0.92 24.11
N ASP A 260 8.62 -1.50 23.47
CA ASP A 260 10.04 -1.21 23.73
C ASP A 260 10.55 0.00 22.93
N ASN A 261 9.64 0.74 22.29
CA ASN A 261 9.95 1.88 21.42
C ASN A 261 10.86 1.51 20.23
N LYS A 262 10.84 0.26 19.78
CA LYS A 262 11.53 -0.18 18.57
C LYS A 262 10.58 -0.05 17.38
N ARG A 263 11.05 0.55 16.30
CA ARG A 263 10.30 0.58 15.05
C ARG A 263 10.20 -0.84 14.50
N VAL A 264 8.98 -1.32 14.32
CA VAL A 264 8.69 -2.66 13.80
C VAL A 264 8.44 -2.63 12.30
N VAL A 265 7.64 -1.67 11.85
CA VAL A 265 7.28 -1.52 10.44
C VAL A 265 7.14 -0.06 10.09
N SER A 266 7.45 0.28 8.85
CA SER A 266 7.14 1.57 8.24
C SER A 266 6.36 1.39 6.95
N MET A 267 5.53 2.38 6.62
CA MET A 267 4.85 2.51 5.35
C MET A 267 5.19 3.85 4.73
N LEU A 268 5.60 3.82 3.46
CA LEU A 268 5.70 5.02 2.63
C LEU A 268 4.55 4.96 1.61
N MET A 269 3.75 6.01 1.54
CA MET A 269 2.59 6.04 0.67
C MET A 269 2.53 7.33 -0.16
N GLN A 270 2.16 7.16 -1.44
CA GLN A 270 1.67 8.24 -2.27
C GLN A 270 0.15 8.15 -2.36
N SER A 271 -0.55 9.02 -1.65
CA SER A 271 -1.98 9.24 -1.88
C SER A 271 -2.14 10.32 -2.95
N ARG A 272 -2.99 10.04 -3.92
CA ARG A 272 -3.37 10.95 -5.01
C ARG A 272 -4.80 11.36 -4.83
N VAL A 273 -5.11 12.59 -5.18
CA VAL A 273 -6.45 13.16 -5.11
C VAL A 273 -6.83 13.65 -6.51
N MET A 274 -7.97 13.19 -7.01
CA MET A 274 -8.42 13.48 -8.38
C MET A 274 -8.91 14.92 -8.49
N LYS A 275 -8.30 15.71 -9.36
CA LYS A 275 -8.71 17.10 -9.62
C LYS A 275 -10.14 17.18 -10.14
N ALA A 276 -10.54 16.24 -11.01
CA ALA A 276 -11.88 16.19 -11.60
C ALA A 276 -13.01 15.95 -10.59
N SER A 277 -12.70 15.38 -9.41
CA SER A 277 -13.71 15.14 -8.37
C SER A 277 -13.80 16.26 -7.33
N SER A 278 -12.92 17.27 -7.40
CA SER A 278 -12.83 18.32 -6.38
C SER A 278 -13.60 19.57 -6.76
N THR A 279 -14.39 20.08 -5.83
CA THR A 279 -15.06 21.38 -5.96
C THR A 279 -14.06 22.54 -6.08
N GLU A 280 -12.84 22.39 -5.55
CA GLU A 280 -11.77 23.39 -5.68
C GLU A 280 -11.29 23.60 -7.12
N TYR A 281 -11.48 22.61 -7.99
CA TYR A 281 -11.18 22.70 -9.43
C TYR A 281 -12.40 23.02 -10.30
N ALA A 282 -13.62 22.82 -9.80
CA ALA A 282 -14.86 23.10 -10.56
C ALA A 282 -15.02 24.59 -10.91
N ASN A 283 -14.40 25.50 -10.14
CA ASN A 283 -14.47 26.96 -10.34
C ASN A 283 -13.32 27.50 -11.20
N THR A 284 -12.41 26.65 -11.69
CA THR A 284 -11.24 27.04 -12.47
C THR A 284 -11.33 26.63 -13.94
N LEU A 285 -12.39 25.94 -14.34
CA LEU A 285 -12.78 25.60 -15.70
C LEU A 285 -13.91 26.56 -16.18
#